data_762221b31c57453588cf837d300a690d
#
_entry.id   762221b31c57453588cf837d300a690d
#
_cell.length_a   1.000
_cell.length_b   1.000
_cell.length_c   1.000
_cell.angle_alpha   90.00
_cell.angle_beta   90.00
_cell.angle_gamma   90.00
#
_symmetry.space_group_name_H-M   'P 1'
#
loop_
_entity.id
_entity.type
_entity.pdbx_description
1 polymer ?
#
loop_
_entity_poly.entity_id
_entity_poly.type
_entity_poly.pdbx_seq_one_letter_code
_entity_poly.pdbx_strand_id
1 'polypeptide(L)'
;HRALLAGLLGNIGMKDEADGNYTGARGIKFWVHPGSWTRKPGKWIVAAELVETTRLYARTVATIDPKWLEDVGAHLVRRHPERPHWERSRAQVVALERGTLYGLPVYADRRVHYGPLEPALAREIFLRSALVEGDYDTRAPFFAHNQRLVSDIERLEHKSRRPDILVDDELIFAFYDARVPQGIHNGADFERWRKEAERGEPRLLHLSRDDLMRHEAAGITTDNFPHELALGANRFTLDYHFEPRSPRDGVTLTVPVALLNQVPAAR
;
A
#
# COMPACT_ATOMS: atom_id res chain seq x y z
N HIS A 1 -31.57 -20.62 17.91
CA HIS A 1 -31.64 -19.60 16.85
C HIS A 1 -30.71 -19.91 15.68
N ARG A 2 -29.42 -20.35 15.89
CA ARG A 2 -28.47 -20.66 14.78
C ARG A 2 -28.97 -21.75 13.84
N ALA A 3 -29.57 -22.82 14.36
CA ALA A 3 -30.12 -23.91 13.53
C ALA A 3 -31.29 -23.44 12.65
N LEU A 4 -32.18 -22.60 13.19
CA LEU A 4 -33.28 -22.01 12.44
C LEU A 4 -32.78 -21.02 11.38
N LEU A 5 -31.73 -20.24 11.72
CA LEU A 5 -31.12 -19.27 10.81
C LEU A 5 -30.62 -19.93 9.52
N ALA A 6 -30.09 -21.15 9.58
CA ALA A 6 -29.63 -21.88 8.41
C ALA A 6 -30.73 -22.06 7.31
N GLY A 7 -32.00 -22.24 7.75
CA GLY A 7 -33.15 -22.36 6.82
C GLY A 7 -33.80 -21.02 6.47
N LEU A 8 -33.41 -19.92 7.14
CA LEU A 8 -34.08 -18.62 7.05
C LEU A 8 -33.13 -17.47 6.64
N LEU A 9 -32.02 -17.79 5.99
CA LEU A 9 -31.05 -16.77 5.54
C LEU A 9 -31.66 -15.74 4.57
N GLY A 10 -32.71 -16.07 3.88
CA GLY A 10 -33.46 -15.14 3.02
C GLY A 10 -34.35 -14.16 3.79
N ASN A 11 -34.64 -14.42 5.07
CA ASN A 11 -35.55 -13.64 5.90
C ASN A 11 -34.80 -12.81 6.97
N ILE A 12 -33.51 -12.54 6.76
CA ILE A 12 -32.73 -11.68 7.63
C ILE A 12 -32.99 -10.21 7.30
N GLY A 13 -32.75 -9.35 8.29
CA GLY A 13 -32.84 -7.91 8.10
C GLY A 13 -31.87 -7.15 9.00
N MET A 14 -31.32 -6.09 8.46
CA MET A 14 -30.51 -5.11 9.16
C MET A 14 -31.31 -3.82 9.35
N LYS A 15 -31.38 -3.33 10.56
CA LYS A 15 -32.14 -2.13 10.92
C LYS A 15 -31.54 -0.90 10.20
N ASP A 16 -32.42 -0.16 9.55
CA ASP A 16 -32.14 1.17 9.06
C ASP A 16 -32.36 2.16 10.23
N GLU A 17 -31.33 2.84 10.66
CA GLU A 17 -31.39 3.73 11.82
C GLU A 17 -32.19 5.01 11.52
N ALA A 18 -32.27 5.42 10.25
CA ALA A 18 -33.00 6.63 9.87
C ALA A 18 -34.52 6.43 9.84
N ASP A 19 -34.97 5.30 9.25
CA ASP A 19 -36.39 5.07 8.98
C ASP A 19 -37.07 4.12 9.98
N GLY A 20 -36.26 3.46 10.85
CA GLY A 20 -36.75 2.47 11.81
C GLY A 20 -37.29 1.16 11.19
N ASN A 21 -37.17 1.02 9.87
CA ASN A 21 -37.46 -0.21 9.14
C ASN A 21 -36.22 -1.13 9.09
N TYR A 22 -36.37 -2.28 8.45
CA TYR A 22 -35.28 -3.22 8.19
C TYR A 22 -35.06 -3.37 6.70
N THR A 23 -33.80 -3.31 6.30
CA THR A 23 -33.38 -3.71 4.97
C THR A 23 -33.07 -5.19 4.99
N GLY A 24 -33.80 -5.97 4.21
CA GLY A 24 -33.64 -7.42 4.07
C GLY A 24 -32.83 -7.83 2.84
N ALA A 25 -32.85 -9.12 2.57
CA ALA A 25 -32.21 -9.70 1.39
C ALA A 25 -32.61 -8.95 0.12
N ARG A 26 -31.62 -8.69 -0.77
CA ARG A 26 -31.83 -7.99 -2.06
C ARG A 26 -32.39 -6.56 -1.94
N GLY A 27 -32.20 -5.91 -0.78
CA GLY A 27 -32.65 -4.53 -0.56
C GLY A 27 -34.13 -4.37 -0.26
N ILE A 28 -34.87 -5.45 -0.01
CA ILE A 28 -36.26 -5.38 0.35
C ILE A 28 -36.44 -4.70 1.70
N LYS A 29 -37.29 -3.68 1.79
CA LYS A 29 -37.61 -3.01 3.06
C LYS A 29 -38.85 -3.64 3.71
N PHE A 30 -38.76 -3.91 5.01
CA PHE A 30 -39.87 -4.43 5.79
C PHE A 30 -39.89 -3.88 7.21
N TRP A 31 -41.00 -4.02 7.88
CA TRP A 31 -41.23 -3.59 9.27
C TRP A 31 -41.49 -4.78 10.16
N VAL A 32 -41.12 -4.69 11.42
CA VAL A 32 -41.54 -5.70 12.41
C VAL A 32 -43.02 -5.51 12.69
N HIS A 33 -43.79 -6.64 12.59
CA HIS A 33 -45.22 -6.58 12.84
C HIS A 33 -45.54 -6.10 14.26
N PRO A 34 -46.50 -5.17 14.48
CA PRO A 34 -46.83 -4.63 15.80
C PRO A 34 -47.17 -5.68 16.85
N GLY A 35 -47.76 -6.80 16.43
CA GLY A 35 -48.06 -7.95 17.27
C GLY A 35 -46.92 -8.93 17.51
N SER A 36 -45.69 -8.59 17.07
CA SER A 36 -44.51 -9.41 17.36
C SER A 36 -44.18 -9.36 18.85
N TRP A 37 -43.82 -10.53 19.42
CA TRP A 37 -43.42 -10.66 20.80
C TRP A 37 -42.19 -9.80 21.14
N THR A 38 -41.26 -9.60 20.21
CA THR A 38 -40.03 -8.83 20.40
C THR A 38 -40.30 -7.34 20.26
N ARG A 39 -40.46 -6.63 21.39
CA ARG A 39 -40.78 -5.18 21.40
C ARG A 39 -39.61 -4.27 21.00
N LYS A 40 -38.38 -4.71 21.24
CA LYS A 40 -37.15 -3.99 20.89
C LYS A 40 -36.18 -4.92 20.14
N PRO A 41 -36.45 -5.20 18.88
CA PRO A 41 -35.59 -6.05 18.08
C PRO A 41 -34.23 -5.35 17.87
N GLY A 42 -33.16 -6.13 17.85
CA GLY A 42 -31.80 -5.64 17.68
C GLY A 42 -31.54 -5.12 16.26
N LYS A 43 -30.28 -4.72 16.04
CA LYS A 43 -29.84 -4.24 14.72
C LYS A 43 -29.98 -5.32 13.62
N TRP A 44 -29.72 -6.58 13.97
CA TRP A 44 -29.88 -7.72 13.07
C TRP A 44 -30.97 -8.63 13.59
N ILE A 45 -31.88 -9.02 12.69
CA ILE A 45 -32.98 -9.91 12.99
C ILE A 45 -33.12 -11.00 11.92
N VAL A 46 -33.74 -12.10 12.31
CA VAL A 46 -34.31 -13.09 11.41
C VAL A 46 -35.82 -13.20 11.66
N ALA A 47 -36.60 -13.29 10.60
CA ALA A 47 -38.05 -13.49 10.64
C ALA A 47 -38.39 -14.91 10.25
N ALA A 48 -39.38 -15.51 10.92
CA ALA A 48 -39.92 -16.78 10.49
C ALA A 48 -40.67 -16.65 9.15
N GLU A 49 -41.38 -15.53 8.97
CA GLU A 49 -42.12 -15.22 7.73
C GLU A 49 -42.13 -13.72 7.43
N LEU A 50 -42.22 -13.40 6.16
CA LEU A 50 -42.49 -12.05 5.66
C LEU A 50 -43.90 -12.06 5.02
N VAL A 51 -44.79 -11.20 5.51
CA VAL A 51 -46.20 -11.14 5.07
C VAL A 51 -46.46 -9.74 4.50
N GLU A 52 -46.96 -9.72 3.29
CA GLU A 52 -47.38 -8.49 2.63
C GLU A 52 -48.85 -8.21 2.94
N THR A 53 -49.10 -6.98 3.45
CA THR A 53 -50.43 -6.43 3.66
C THR A 53 -50.48 -5.03 3.08
N THR A 54 -50.65 -3.97 3.86
CA THR A 54 -50.40 -2.57 3.46
C THR A 54 -48.95 -2.27 3.29
N ARG A 55 -48.10 -3.04 3.97
CA ARG A 55 -46.63 -3.02 3.92
C ARG A 55 -46.14 -4.45 4.11
N LEU A 56 -44.87 -4.67 3.83
CA LEU A 56 -44.23 -5.96 4.12
C LEU A 56 -43.85 -6.00 5.61
N TYR A 57 -44.38 -6.99 6.31
CA TYR A 57 -44.13 -7.17 7.76
C TYR A 57 -43.41 -8.48 8.05
N ALA A 58 -42.42 -8.39 8.95
CA ALA A 58 -41.76 -9.55 9.53
C ALA A 58 -42.55 -10.03 10.75
N ARG A 59 -42.96 -11.29 10.75
CA ARG A 59 -43.61 -11.96 11.90
C ARG A 59 -42.67 -12.93 12.55
N THR A 60 -42.84 -13.09 13.88
CA THR A 60 -42.03 -14.01 14.69
C THR A 60 -40.55 -13.76 14.47
N VAL A 61 -40.11 -12.59 14.91
CA VAL A 61 -38.71 -12.14 14.75
C VAL A 61 -37.84 -12.50 15.93
N ALA A 62 -36.57 -12.80 15.67
CA ALA A 62 -35.54 -12.98 16.69
C ALA A 62 -34.33 -12.12 16.37
N THR A 63 -33.71 -11.54 17.39
CA THR A 63 -32.42 -10.87 17.26
C THR A 63 -31.33 -11.91 17.02
N ILE A 64 -30.41 -11.62 16.10
CA ILE A 64 -29.28 -12.49 15.75
C ILE A 64 -27.96 -11.73 15.85
N ASP A 65 -26.88 -12.45 16.06
CA ASP A 65 -25.53 -11.94 15.95
C ASP A 65 -25.09 -12.03 14.48
N PRO A 66 -24.59 -10.94 13.84
CA PRO A 66 -24.09 -10.99 12.48
C PRO A 66 -22.98 -12.02 12.26
N LYS A 67 -22.19 -12.36 13.29
CA LYS A 67 -21.19 -13.43 13.23
C LYS A 67 -21.79 -14.80 12.90
N TRP A 68 -23.03 -15.06 13.29
CA TRP A 68 -23.71 -16.31 12.93
C TRP A 68 -23.99 -16.38 11.43
N LEU A 69 -24.18 -15.22 10.77
CA LEU A 69 -24.40 -15.17 9.32
C LEU A 69 -23.13 -15.60 8.57
N GLU A 70 -21.97 -15.28 9.10
CA GLU A 70 -20.69 -15.72 8.52
C GLU A 70 -20.52 -17.24 8.60
N ASP A 71 -20.87 -17.83 9.76
CA ASP A 71 -20.71 -19.27 9.97
C ASP A 71 -21.73 -20.07 9.18
N VAL A 72 -23.01 -19.68 9.30
CA VAL A 72 -24.12 -20.42 8.72
C VAL A 72 -24.26 -20.14 7.23
N GLY A 73 -24.00 -18.89 6.83
CA GLY A 73 -24.12 -18.41 5.46
C GLY A 73 -22.81 -18.34 4.69
N ALA A 74 -21.71 -18.95 5.18
CA ALA A 74 -20.36 -18.81 4.62
C ALA A 74 -20.30 -19.06 3.10
N HIS A 75 -21.07 -20.02 2.60
CA HIS A 75 -21.18 -20.39 1.17
C HIS A 75 -21.95 -19.36 0.32
N LEU A 76 -22.67 -18.44 0.94
CA LEU A 76 -23.47 -17.37 0.29
C LEU A 76 -22.85 -15.99 0.47
N VAL A 77 -21.89 -15.85 1.38
CA VAL A 77 -21.20 -14.58 1.61
C VAL A 77 -20.31 -14.26 0.41
N ARG A 78 -20.58 -13.14 -0.24
CA ARG A 78 -19.69 -12.56 -1.26
C ARG A 78 -18.63 -11.73 -0.59
N ARG A 79 -17.36 -12.06 -0.88
CA ARG A 79 -16.20 -11.38 -0.33
C ARG A 79 -15.67 -10.38 -1.34
N HIS A 80 -15.43 -9.17 -0.88
CA HIS A 80 -14.94 -8.06 -1.71
C HIS A 80 -13.66 -7.54 -1.05
N PRO A 81 -12.48 -8.01 -1.49
CA PRO A 81 -11.22 -7.41 -1.06
C PRO A 81 -11.08 -6.04 -1.72
N GLU A 82 -10.84 -5.03 -0.92
CA GLU A 82 -10.72 -3.63 -1.36
C GLU A 82 -9.40 -3.06 -0.87
N ARG A 83 -8.87 -2.06 -1.60
CA ARG A 83 -7.66 -1.30 -1.23
C ARG A 83 -6.46 -2.19 -0.89
N PRO A 84 -6.01 -3.06 -1.80
CA PRO A 84 -4.80 -3.81 -1.57
C PRO A 84 -3.61 -2.87 -1.41
N HIS A 85 -2.77 -3.12 -0.41
CA HIS A 85 -1.60 -2.31 -0.10
C HIS A 85 -0.53 -3.13 0.61
N TRP A 86 0.70 -2.64 0.53
CA TRP A 86 1.82 -3.23 1.25
C TRP A 86 1.74 -2.90 2.75
N GLU A 87 1.97 -3.89 3.59
CA GLU A 87 2.08 -3.72 5.03
C GLU A 87 3.48 -4.16 5.49
N ARG A 88 4.37 -3.19 5.70
CA ARG A 88 5.76 -3.41 6.08
C ARG A 88 5.91 -4.29 7.33
N SER A 89 5.12 -4.05 8.37
CA SER A 89 5.19 -4.76 9.64
C SER A 89 4.92 -6.27 9.50
N ARG A 90 4.18 -6.65 8.47
CA ARG A 90 3.86 -8.05 8.15
C ARG A 90 4.66 -8.59 6.99
N ALA A 91 5.38 -7.73 6.29
CA ALA A 91 6.08 -8.03 5.05
C ALA A 91 5.20 -8.75 4.03
N GLN A 92 3.95 -8.29 3.87
CA GLN A 92 2.98 -8.87 2.94
C GLN A 92 1.97 -7.84 2.42
N VAL A 93 1.38 -8.15 1.27
CA VAL A 93 0.27 -7.36 0.74
C VAL A 93 -1.02 -7.80 1.42
N VAL A 94 -1.74 -6.83 1.98
CA VAL A 94 -3.02 -7.01 2.64
C VAL A 94 -4.10 -6.23 1.93
N ALA A 95 -5.36 -6.66 2.08
CA ALA A 95 -6.52 -5.92 1.64
C ALA A 95 -7.54 -5.81 2.78
N LEU A 96 -8.43 -4.86 2.67
CA LEU A 96 -9.59 -4.73 3.54
C LEU A 96 -10.77 -5.44 2.88
N GLU A 97 -11.22 -6.54 3.48
CA GLU A 97 -12.31 -7.35 2.95
C GLU A 97 -13.64 -6.90 3.55
N ARG A 98 -14.63 -6.73 2.68
CA ARG A 98 -16.03 -6.57 3.05
C ARG A 98 -16.80 -7.81 2.63
N GLY A 99 -17.58 -8.37 3.55
CA GLY A 99 -18.45 -9.50 3.28
C GLY A 99 -19.91 -9.07 3.15
N THR A 100 -20.58 -9.50 2.09
CA THR A 100 -22.02 -9.24 1.90
C THR A 100 -22.79 -10.53 1.75
N LEU A 101 -23.99 -10.58 2.39
CA LEU A 101 -24.93 -11.68 2.24
C LEU A 101 -26.24 -11.11 1.69
N TYR A 102 -26.61 -11.52 0.48
CA TYR A 102 -27.77 -10.99 -0.25
C TYR A 102 -27.79 -9.44 -0.35
N GLY A 103 -26.62 -8.81 -0.40
CA GLY A 103 -26.48 -7.35 -0.45
C GLY A 103 -26.36 -6.66 0.92
N LEU A 104 -26.59 -7.37 2.02
CA LEU A 104 -26.43 -6.83 3.35
C LEU A 104 -24.96 -6.94 3.80
N PRO A 105 -24.35 -5.87 4.33
CA PRO A 105 -22.96 -5.89 4.80
C PRO A 105 -22.87 -6.65 6.14
N VAL A 106 -22.36 -7.86 6.12
CA VAL A 106 -22.20 -8.71 7.32
C VAL A 106 -20.99 -8.27 8.14
N TYR A 107 -19.91 -7.96 7.46
CA TYR A 107 -18.70 -7.39 8.04
C TYR A 107 -18.02 -6.45 7.05
N ALA A 108 -17.18 -5.56 7.56
CA ALA A 108 -16.35 -4.65 6.79
C ALA A 108 -14.96 -4.52 7.41
N ASP A 109 -14.04 -3.97 6.63
CA ASP A 109 -12.68 -3.63 7.04
C ASP A 109 -11.89 -4.79 7.70
N ARG A 110 -12.22 -6.03 7.30
CA ARG A 110 -11.46 -7.20 7.75
C ARG A 110 -10.16 -7.28 6.97
N ARG A 111 -9.06 -7.23 7.67
CA ARG A 111 -7.74 -7.36 7.07
C ARG A 111 -7.49 -8.81 6.64
N VAL A 112 -7.20 -9.02 5.35
CA VAL A 112 -6.94 -10.32 4.75
C VAL A 112 -5.61 -10.31 3.98
N HIS A 113 -4.94 -11.46 3.91
CA HIS A 113 -3.76 -11.64 3.07
C HIS A 113 -4.19 -11.64 1.60
N TYR A 114 -3.66 -10.71 0.81
CA TYR A 114 -4.11 -10.50 -0.58
C TYR A 114 -3.40 -11.40 -1.59
N GLY A 115 -2.17 -11.83 -1.30
CA GLY A 115 -1.36 -12.64 -2.20
C GLY A 115 -2.07 -13.85 -2.81
N PRO A 116 -2.77 -14.69 -2.02
CA PRO A 116 -3.50 -15.84 -2.56
C PRO A 116 -4.73 -15.49 -3.40
N LEU A 117 -5.27 -14.28 -3.24
CA LEU A 117 -6.48 -13.83 -3.97
C LEU A 117 -6.13 -13.34 -5.37
N GLU A 118 -5.09 -12.51 -5.48
CA GLU A 118 -4.62 -11.90 -6.72
C GLU A 118 -3.09 -11.87 -6.75
N PRO A 119 -2.42 -13.01 -7.05
CA PRO A 119 -0.96 -13.11 -6.91
C PRO A 119 -0.19 -12.12 -7.79
N ALA A 120 -0.68 -11.83 -8.99
CA ALA A 120 -0.01 -10.93 -9.94
C ALA A 120 0.00 -9.49 -9.41
N LEU A 121 -1.17 -8.98 -8.99
CA LEU A 121 -1.29 -7.63 -8.45
C LEU A 121 -0.57 -7.51 -7.09
N ALA A 122 -0.64 -8.54 -6.24
CA ALA A 122 0.09 -8.57 -4.99
C ALA A 122 1.61 -8.52 -5.21
N ARG A 123 2.12 -9.21 -6.24
CA ARG A 123 3.54 -9.15 -6.62
C ARG A 123 3.93 -7.75 -7.07
N GLU A 124 3.13 -7.12 -7.92
CA GLU A 124 3.40 -5.75 -8.38
C GLU A 124 3.46 -4.78 -7.20
N ILE A 125 2.47 -4.80 -6.29
CA ILE A 125 2.44 -3.97 -5.09
C ILE A 125 3.67 -4.25 -4.21
N PHE A 126 4.04 -5.51 -4.02
CA PHE A 126 5.24 -5.89 -3.26
C PHE A 126 6.51 -5.30 -3.88
N LEU A 127 6.71 -5.47 -5.19
CA LEU A 127 7.90 -4.95 -5.86
C LEU A 127 7.97 -3.43 -5.79
N ARG A 128 6.86 -2.73 -6.06
CA ARG A 128 6.81 -1.27 -6.02
C ARG A 128 7.03 -0.75 -4.62
N SER A 129 6.21 -1.14 -3.66
CA SER A 129 6.26 -0.54 -2.33
C SER A 129 7.44 -1.04 -1.50
N ALA A 130 7.75 -2.34 -1.52
CA ALA A 130 8.83 -2.86 -0.70
C ALA A 130 10.22 -2.60 -1.28
N LEU A 131 10.42 -2.84 -2.60
CA LEU A 131 11.75 -2.84 -3.19
C LEU A 131 12.09 -1.53 -3.91
N VAL A 132 11.13 -0.92 -4.63
CA VAL A 132 11.34 0.35 -5.35
C VAL A 132 11.27 1.52 -4.38
N GLU A 133 10.15 1.71 -3.67
CA GLU A 133 9.97 2.78 -2.68
C GLU A 133 10.81 2.58 -1.41
N GLY A 134 11.35 1.36 -1.21
CA GLY A 134 12.22 1.06 -0.08
C GLY A 134 11.49 0.87 1.25
N ASP A 135 10.18 0.65 1.24
CA ASP A 135 9.40 0.38 2.46
C ASP A 135 9.50 -1.09 2.89
N TYR A 136 10.72 -1.55 3.11
CA TYR A 136 11.00 -2.95 3.48
C TYR A 136 12.00 -3.06 4.63
N ASP A 137 11.68 -3.88 5.61
CA ASP A 137 12.56 -4.14 6.74
C ASP A 137 13.41 -5.39 6.47
N THR A 138 14.58 -5.18 5.88
CA THR A 138 15.55 -6.23 5.60
C THR A 138 16.98 -5.79 5.94
N ARG A 139 17.81 -6.75 6.33
CA ARG A 139 19.25 -6.58 6.53
C ARG A 139 20.07 -7.05 5.33
N ALA A 140 19.43 -7.32 4.21
CA ALA A 140 20.11 -7.79 3.01
C ALA A 140 21.07 -6.73 2.45
N PRO A 141 22.33 -7.07 2.11
CA PRO A 141 23.34 -6.10 1.65
C PRO A 141 22.91 -5.33 0.40
N PHE A 142 22.23 -6.00 -0.54
CA PHE A 142 21.76 -5.37 -1.77
C PHE A 142 20.85 -4.17 -1.48
N PHE A 143 19.98 -4.29 -0.48
CA PHE A 143 18.97 -3.28 -0.19
C PHE A 143 19.61 -1.96 0.27
N ALA A 144 20.55 -2.05 1.23
CA ALA A 144 21.31 -0.89 1.69
C ALA A 144 22.19 -0.28 0.58
N HIS A 145 22.76 -1.12 -0.30
CA HIS A 145 23.51 -0.68 -1.48
C HIS A 145 22.62 0.10 -2.43
N ASN A 146 21.48 -0.45 -2.80
CA ASN A 146 20.55 0.15 -3.76
C ASN A 146 20.00 1.48 -3.26
N GLN A 147 19.60 1.56 -1.99
CA GLN A 147 19.13 2.81 -1.39
C GLN A 147 20.18 3.91 -1.39
N ARG A 148 21.44 3.57 -1.10
CA ARG A 148 22.56 4.54 -1.19
C ARG A 148 22.76 5.01 -2.62
N LEU A 149 22.75 4.09 -3.59
CA LEU A 149 22.94 4.42 -5.00
C LEU A 149 21.83 5.35 -5.52
N VAL A 150 20.57 5.06 -5.20
CA VAL A 150 19.41 5.91 -5.54
C VAL A 150 19.60 7.30 -4.93
N SER A 151 19.89 7.40 -3.63
CA SER A 151 20.09 8.68 -2.94
C SER A 151 21.30 9.46 -3.49
N ASP A 152 22.36 8.79 -3.93
CA ASP A 152 23.52 9.44 -4.55
C ASP A 152 23.19 10.04 -5.92
N ILE A 153 22.34 9.35 -6.71
CA ILE A 153 21.88 9.86 -8.00
C ILE A 153 20.91 11.01 -7.83
N GLU A 154 19.96 10.94 -6.90
CA GLU A 154 19.06 12.04 -6.57
C GLU A 154 19.83 13.30 -6.15
N ARG A 155 20.89 13.14 -5.34
CA ARG A 155 21.78 14.25 -4.99
C ARG A 155 22.51 14.84 -6.20
N LEU A 156 22.89 14.01 -7.17
CA LEU A 156 23.49 14.49 -8.42
C LEU A 156 22.50 15.28 -9.27
N GLU A 157 21.25 14.83 -9.33
CA GLU A 157 20.16 15.55 -10.01
C GLU A 157 20.01 16.96 -9.44
N HIS A 158 19.84 17.08 -8.12
CA HIS A 158 19.76 18.39 -7.46
C HIS A 158 20.98 19.29 -7.75
N LYS A 159 22.17 18.70 -7.83
CA LYS A 159 23.39 19.45 -8.13
C LYS A 159 23.51 19.89 -9.59
N SER A 160 23.07 19.03 -10.51
CA SER A 160 23.22 19.27 -11.96
C SER A 160 22.14 20.21 -12.52
N ARG A 161 21.08 20.52 -11.74
CA ARG A 161 19.91 21.29 -12.20
C ARG A 161 19.20 20.67 -13.42
N ARG A 162 19.33 19.36 -13.59
CA ARG A 162 18.75 18.63 -14.74
C ARG A 162 17.71 17.64 -14.23
N PRO A 163 16.39 17.93 -14.39
CA PRO A 163 15.32 17.05 -13.96
C PRO A 163 15.20 15.76 -14.83
N ASP A 164 16.00 15.66 -15.89
CA ASP A 164 16.06 14.52 -16.81
C ASP A 164 17.03 13.39 -16.37
N ILE A 165 17.76 13.60 -15.26
CA ILE A 165 18.61 12.56 -14.62
C ILE A 165 17.82 11.71 -13.61
N LEU A 166 16.54 11.98 -13.45
CA LEU A 166 15.64 11.32 -12.50
C LEU A 166 15.85 9.81 -12.46
N VAL A 167 16.01 9.32 -11.25
CA VAL A 167 15.79 7.92 -10.93
C VAL A 167 14.36 7.59 -11.34
N ASP A 168 14.23 6.79 -12.40
CA ASP A 168 12.93 6.37 -12.87
C ASP A 168 12.52 5.11 -12.11
N ASP A 169 11.52 5.23 -11.24
CA ASP A 169 10.98 4.11 -10.46
C ASP A 169 10.55 2.95 -11.37
N GLU A 170 10.14 3.24 -12.60
CA GLU A 170 9.80 2.20 -13.59
C GLU A 170 11.04 1.40 -14.05
N LEU A 171 12.20 2.02 -14.11
CA LEU A 171 13.46 1.30 -14.42
C LEU A 171 13.84 0.39 -13.25
N ILE A 172 13.70 0.88 -12.01
CA ILE A 172 13.96 0.06 -10.81
C ILE A 172 12.95 -1.09 -10.74
N PHE A 173 11.67 -0.80 -11.01
CA PHE A 173 10.63 -1.83 -11.06
C PHE A 173 10.96 -2.89 -12.11
N ALA A 174 11.28 -2.49 -13.34
CA ALA A 174 11.64 -3.41 -14.42
C ALA A 174 12.87 -4.26 -14.07
N PHE A 175 13.85 -3.69 -13.37
CA PHE A 175 15.01 -4.43 -12.89
C PHE A 175 14.62 -5.56 -11.94
N TYR A 176 13.76 -5.29 -10.96
CA TYR A 176 13.29 -6.32 -10.03
C TYR A 176 12.32 -7.29 -10.68
N ASP A 177 11.42 -6.81 -11.54
CA ASP A 177 10.42 -7.62 -12.23
C ASP A 177 11.08 -8.70 -13.10
N ALA A 178 12.18 -8.37 -13.78
CA ALA A 178 12.94 -9.31 -14.60
C ALA A 178 13.68 -10.39 -13.79
N ARG A 179 13.98 -10.14 -12.50
CA ARG A 179 14.83 -11.02 -11.66
C ARG A 179 14.06 -11.81 -10.63
N VAL A 180 13.03 -11.20 -10.03
CA VAL A 180 12.23 -11.85 -8.98
C VAL A 180 11.17 -12.76 -9.61
N PRO A 181 11.08 -14.04 -9.24
CA PRO A 181 10.10 -14.98 -9.79
C PRO A 181 8.65 -14.53 -9.60
N GLN A 182 7.79 -14.90 -10.56
CA GLN A 182 6.38 -14.51 -10.59
C GLN A 182 5.56 -14.95 -9.35
N GLY A 183 5.93 -16.02 -8.68
CA GLY A 183 5.23 -16.51 -7.49
C GLY A 183 5.57 -15.79 -6.19
N ILE A 184 6.48 -14.82 -6.20
CA ILE A 184 6.93 -14.11 -5.00
C ILE A 184 6.18 -12.80 -4.85
N HIS A 185 5.34 -12.71 -3.81
CA HIS A 185 4.49 -11.57 -3.51
C HIS A 185 4.50 -11.16 -2.02
N ASN A 186 5.47 -11.65 -1.24
CA ASN A 186 5.66 -11.31 0.17
C ASN A 186 7.13 -11.41 0.57
N GLY A 187 7.47 -10.77 1.69
CA GLY A 187 8.85 -10.71 2.17
C GLY A 187 9.43 -12.05 2.61
N ALA A 188 8.62 -12.95 3.17
CA ALA A 188 9.12 -14.25 3.65
C ALA A 188 9.57 -15.15 2.50
N ASP A 189 8.78 -15.23 1.44
CA ASP A 189 9.12 -16.01 0.25
C ASP A 189 10.25 -15.34 -0.53
N PHE A 190 10.25 -14.01 -0.59
CA PHE A 190 11.33 -13.24 -1.19
C PHE A 190 12.67 -13.50 -0.49
N GLU A 191 12.74 -13.44 0.84
CA GLU A 191 13.96 -13.67 1.60
C GLU A 191 14.47 -15.12 1.46
N ARG A 192 13.57 -16.08 1.36
CA ARG A 192 13.93 -17.48 1.14
C ARG A 192 14.55 -17.67 -0.24
N TRP A 193 13.87 -17.18 -1.26
CA TRP A 193 14.35 -17.26 -2.64
C TRP A 193 15.66 -16.49 -2.83
N ARG A 194 15.74 -15.24 -2.33
CA ARG A 194 16.93 -14.41 -2.44
C ARG A 194 18.17 -15.08 -1.90
N LYS A 195 18.09 -15.63 -0.68
CA LYS A 195 19.23 -16.33 -0.06
C LYS A 195 19.75 -17.49 -0.90
N GLU A 196 18.88 -18.19 -1.60
CA GLU A 196 19.26 -19.27 -2.50
C GLU A 196 19.85 -18.72 -3.80
N ALA A 197 19.20 -17.74 -4.42
CA ALA A 197 19.65 -17.13 -5.66
C ALA A 197 21.02 -16.44 -5.52
N GLU A 198 21.27 -15.73 -4.43
CA GLU A 198 22.52 -15.03 -4.14
C GLU A 198 23.71 -15.99 -3.89
N ARG A 199 23.47 -17.29 -3.61
CA ARG A 199 24.58 -18.28 -3.55
C ARG A 199 25.19 -18.51 -4.93
N GLY A 200 24.37 -18.51 -5.96
CA GLY A 200 24.84 -18.64 -7.34
C GLY A 200 25.31 -17.30 -7.93
N GLU A 201 24.60 -16.22 -7.62
CA GLU A 201 24.87 -14.89 -8.14
C GLU A 201 24.78 -13.82 -7.02
N PRO A 202 25.87 -13.55 -6.29
CA PRO A 202 25.86 -12.69 -5.11
C PRO A 202 25.42 -11.23 -5.38
N ARG A 203 25.46 -10.78 -6.65
CA ARG A 203 25.07 -9.44 -7.04
C ARG A 203 23.77 -9.37 -7.85
N LEU A 204 23.00 -10.42 -7.90
CA LEU A 204 21.76 -10.53 -8.68
C LEU A 204 20.81 -9.33 -8.48
N LEU A 205 20.68 -8.85 -7.23
CA LEU A 205 19.75 -7.79 -6.85
C LEU A 205 20.43 -6.42 -6.62
N HIS A 206 21.75 -6.31 -6.90
CA HIS A 206 22.44 -5.04 -6.77
C HIS A 206 22.24 -4.21 -8.03
N LEU A 207 21.64 -3.03 -7.88
CA LEU A 207 21.54 -2.04 -8.94
C LEU A 207 22.91 -1.49 -9.30
N SER A 208 23.11 -1.25 -10.58
CA SER A 208 24.22 -0.45 -11.09
C SER A 208 23.73 0.96 -11.44
N ARG A 209 24.67 1.86 -11.68
CA ARG A 209 24.35 3.22 -12.12
C ARG A 209 23.63 3.22 -13.47
N ASP A 210 24.04 2.32 -14.36
CA ASP A 210 23.46 2.19 -15.71
C ASP A 210 22.00 1.69 -15.65
N ASP A 211 21.60 0.90 -14.63
CA ASP A 211 20.24 0.45 -14.45
C ASP A 211 19.28 1.60 -14.05
N LEU A 212 19.80 2.70 -13.49
CA LEU A 212 19.04 3.81 -12.94
C LEU A 212 19.01 5.04 -13.84
N MET A 213 19.98 5.20 -14.73
CA MET A 213 20.12 6.39 -15.54
C MET A 213 19.58 6.16 -16.94
N ARG A 214 18.74 7.07 -17.41
CA ARG A 214 18.44 7.14 -18.84
C ARG A 214 19.74 7.42 -19.63
N HIS A 215 19.95 6.78 -20.76
CA HIS A 215 21.18 6.85 -21.56
C HIS A 215 21.64 8.29 -21.90
N GLU A 216 20.74 9.27 -21.86
CA GLU A 216 21.03 10.68 -22.13
C GLU A 216 21.84 11.37 -21.00
N ALA A 217 21.87 10.78 -19.80
CA ALA A 217 22.54 11.33 -18.62
C ALA A 217 23.92 10.70 -18.30
N ALA A 218 24.37 9.75 -19.08
CA ALA A 218 25.60 8.97 -18.84
C ALA A 218 26.91 9.80 -18.76
N GLY A 219 26.88 11.08 -19.14
CA GLY A 219 28.03 11.99 -19.07
C GLY A 219 28.15 12.83 -17.79
N ILE A 220 27.21 12.70 -16.85
CA ILE A 220 27.21 13.51 -15.63
C ILE A 220 27.83 12.71 -14.49
N THR A 221 29.02 13.11 -14.10
CA THR A 221 29.78 12.50 -13.00
C THR A 221 29.89 13.43 -11.81
N THR A 222 30.14 12.86 -10.61
CA THR A 222 30.44 13.64 -9.39
C THR A 222 31.63 14.59 -9.57
N ASP A 223 32.51 14.34 -10.55
CA ASP A 223 33.66 15.19 -10.86
C ASP A 223 33.24 16.55 -11.40
N ASN A 224 32.07 16.65 -12.04
CA ASN A 224 31.52 17.91 -12.55
C ASN A 224 30.89 18.76 -11.43
N PHE A 225 30.66 18.19 -10.24
CA PHE A 225 30.03 18.84 -9.09
C PHE A 225 30.80 18.51 -7.81
N PRO A 226 32.01 19.04 -7.65
CA PRO A 226 32.84 18.74 -6.50
C PRO A 226 32.21 19.25 -5.19
N HIS A 227 32.34 18.47 -4.13
CA HIS A 227 31.90 18.86 -2.79
C HIS A 227 32.77 19.92 -2.15
N GLU A 228 34.00 20.07 -2.64
CA GLU A 228 34.98 21.01 -2.13
C GLU A 228 35.57 21.83 -3.28
N LEU A 229 35.74 23.13 -3.05
CA LEU A 229 36.49 24.03 -3.90
C LEU A 229 37.81 24.32 -3.27
N ALA A 230 38.92 24.03 -3.95
CA ALA A 230 40.25 24.40 -3.53
C ALA A 230 40.58 25.81 -4.06
N LEU A 231 40.82 26.74 -3.15
CA LEU A 231 41.31 28.10 -3.46
C LEU A 231 42.65 28.32 -2.75
N GLY A 232 43.71 28.26 -3.50
CA GLY A 232 45.09 28.31 -2.92
C GLY A 232 45.35 27.09 -2.04
N ALA A 233 45.73 27.31 -0.79
CA ALA A 233 46.00 26.26 0.21
C ALA A 233 44.74 25.81 0.98
N ASN A 234 43.61 26.47 0.79
CA ASN A 234 42.39 26.23 1.56
C ASN A 234 41.34 25.44 0.74
N ARG A 235 40.55 24.63 1.45
CA ARG A 235 39.39 23.89 0.88
C ARG A 235 38.13 24.41 1.51
N PHE A 236 37.12 24.66 0.69
CA PHE A 236 35.81 25.19 1.08
C PHE A 236 34.74 24.26 0.64
N THR A 237 33.73 24.03 1.49
CA THR A 237 32.58 23.16 1.17
C THR A 237 31.62 23.87 0.23
N LEU A 238 31.17 23.15 -0.82
CA LEU A 238 30.15 23.55 -1.77
C LEU A 238 28.86 22.78 -1.50
N ASP A 239 27.81 23.53 -1.21
CA ASP A 239 26.43 22.99 -1.12
C ASP A 239 25.66 23.43 -2.35
N TYR A 240 25.01 22.42 -3.00
CA TYR A 240 24.21 22.62 -4.20
C TYR A 240 22.74 22.51 -3.83
N HIS A 241 21.96 23.53 -4.13
CA HIS A 241 20.52 23.55 -3.91
C HIS A 241 19.79 23.86 -5.21
N PHE A 242 18.86 22.99 -5.59
CA PHE A 242 18.02 23.20 -6.78
C PHE A 242 16.57 23.33 -6.37
N GLU A 243 16.10 24.56 -6.25
CA GLU A 243 14.71 24.90 -5.99
C GLU A 243 14.35 26.17 -6.79
N PRO A 244 13.84 26.02 -8.04
CA PRO A 244 13.53 27.17 -8.87
C PRO A 244 12.64 28.16 -8.16
N ARG A 245 13.06 29.46 -8.09
CA ARG A 245 12.43 30.58 -7.38
C ARG A 245 12.70 30.63 -5.87
N SER A 246 13.47 29.74 -5.28
CA SER A 246 13.96 29.87 -3.92
C SER A 246 15.13 30.83 -3.86
N PRO A 247 15.23 31.71 -2.84
CA PRO A 247 16.42 32.55 -2.62
C PRO A 247 17.70 31.73 -2.32
N ARG A 248 17.56 30.42 -2.07
CA ARG A 248 18.67 29.50 -1.86
C ARG A 248 19.03 28.67 -3.10
N ASP A 249 18.33 28.89 -4.22
CA ASP A 249 18.63 28.19 -5.47
C ASP A 249 20.03 28.56 -5.98
N GLY A 250 20.88 27.55 -6.13
CA GLY A 250 22.24 27.74 -6.64
C GLY A 250 23.31 26.95 -5.89
N VAL A 251 24.53 27.44 -5.98
CA VAL A 251 25.68 26.86 -5.30
C VAL A 251 26.08 27.79 -4.13
N THR A 252 26.11 27.24 -2.94
CA THR A 252 26.51 27.95 -1.72
C THR A 252 27.90 27.54 -1.32
N LEU A 253 28.81 28.50 -1.24
CA LEU A 253 30.15 28.30 -0.72
C LEU A 253 30.20 28.65 0.77
N THR A 254 30.51 27.68 1.61
CA THR A 254 30.67 27.91 3.05
C THR A 254 32.10 28.32 3.35
N VAL A 255 32.30 29.59 3.80
CA VAL A 255 33.61 30.16 4.09
C VAL A 255 33.72 30.49 5.59
N PRO A 256 34.69 29.93 6.33
CA PRO A 256 34.98 30.37 7.68
C PRO A 256 35.32 31.87 7.71
N VAL A 257 34.80 32.61 8.67
CA VAL A 257 34.99 34.08 8.79
C VAL A 257 36.48 34.49 8.75
N ALA A 258 37.37 33.70 9.34
CA ALA A 258 38.82 33.94 9.34
C ALA A 258 39.46 33.85 7.94
N LEU A 259 38.81 33.24 6.96
CA LEU A 259 39.33 33.03 5.60
C LEU A 259 38.59 33.88 4.55
N LEU A 260 37.70 34.77 4.99
CA LEU A 260 36.84 35.55 4.09
C LEU A 260 37.66 36.44 3.14
N ASN A 261 38.78 36.99 3.60
CA ASN A 261 39.69 37.84 2.81
C ASN A 261 40.48 37.07 1.74
N GLN A 262 40.44 35.75 1.74
CA GLN A 262 41.16 34.90 0.79
C GLN A 262 40.27 34.41 -0.36
N VAL A 263 38.98 34.74 -0.32
CA VAL A 263 38.03 34.42 -1.40
C VAL A 263 37.94 35.64 -2.31
N PRO A 264 38.30 35.52 -3.60
CA PRO A 264 38.20 36.62 -4.53
C PRO A 264 36.73 37.00 -4.76
N ALA A 265 36.42 38.29 -4.64
CA ALA A 265 35.04 38.83 -4.77
C ALA A 265 34.52 38.83 -6.20
N ALA A 266 35.32 38.46 -7.19
CA ALA A 266 34.94 38.44 -8.59
C ALA A 266 35.37 37.13 -9.28
N ARG A 267 34.41 36.26 -9.50
CA ARG A 267 34.39 35.32 -10.65
C ARG A 267 33.00 34.91 -10.99
#